data_c5685074da37bd88a1b2969718ef99a7
#
_entry.id   c5685074da37bd88a1b2969718ef99a7
#
_cell.length_a   1.000
_cell.length_b   1.000
_cell.length_c   1.000
_cell.angle_alpha   90.00
_cell.angle_beta   90.00
_cell.angle_gamma   90.00
#
_symmetry.space_group_name_H-M   'P 1'
#
loop_
_entity.id
_entity.type
_entity.pdbx_description
1 polymer ?
#
loop_
_entity_poly.entity_id
_entity_poly.type
_entity_poly.pdbx_seq_one_letter_code
_entity_poly.pdbx_strand_id
1 'polypeptide(L)'
;LPGGVSLEEFKQLYVDITNAIREVDTNHLLFIEGNWYGTDFAGLTPPWDENMSYSFHKYWGQTDLSTIQSYINMRNNYGVPLWMGESGENSNHWYYEVFKLLEENNIGWNFWTHKKVDKITSPFSAYVSPQYQIIIDYLSGNSPQPDPNTAGIGLTSFANSLKIENCLMRRGVVAALTDPEYGATTKPYIAHSIPGTIPAAYYDIGARGLSYNDSDYWNDGDGGYNDG
;
A
#
# COMPACT_ATOMS: atom_id res chain seq x y z
N LEU A 1 -15.17 8.47 13.36
CA LEU A 1 -15.04 8.99 14.72
C LEU A 1 -15.64 8.00 15.71
N PRO A 2 -15.06 7.84 16.92
CA PRO A 2 -15.72 7.12 18.02
C PRO A 2 -17.08 7.74 18.30
N GLY A 3 -18.05 6.92 18.74
CA GLY A 3 -19.39 7.41 19.06
C GLY A 3 -19.35 8.55 20.08
N GLY A 4 -20.03 9.65 19.77
CA GLY A 4 -20.15 10.81 20.65
C GLY A 4 -19.10 11.91 20.48
N VAL A 5 -18.10 11.74 19.60
CA VAL A 5 -17.14 12.81 19.25
C VAL A 5 -17.70 13.64 18.10
N SER A 6 -17.82 14.95 18.26
CA SER A 6 -18.23 15.87 17.20
C SER A 6 -17.09 16.17 16.22
N LEU A 7 -17.42 16.69 15.02
CA LEU A 7 -16.42 17.14 14.06
C LEU A 7 -15.59 18.33 14.60
N GLU A 8 -16.19 19.16 15.45
CA GLU A 8 -15.52 20.29 16.10
C GLU A 8 -14.48 19.81 17.11
N GLU A 9 -14.82 18.84 17.97
CA GLU A 9 -13.89 18.24 18.92
C GLU A 9 -12.76 17.50 18.19
N PHE A 10 -13.07 16.83 17.09
CA PHE A 10 -12.07 16.17 16.26
C PHE A 10 -11.09 17.16 15.65
N LYS A 11 -11.57 18.25 15.07
CA LYS A 11 -10.70 19.31 14.54
C LYS A 11 -9.89 19.96 15.67
N GLN A 12 -10.50 20.23 16.83
CA GLN A 12 -9.82 20.85 17.95
C GLN A 12 -8.66 20.00 18.44
N LEU A 13 -8.82 18.68 18.49
CA LEU A 13 -7.73 17.75 18.82
C LEU A 13 -6.54 17.91 17.87
N TYR A 14 -6.77 17.98 16.55
CA TYR A 14 -5.71 18.21 15.56
C TYR A 14 -5.04 19.59 15.75
N VAL A 15 -5.83 20.63 16.02
CA VAL A 15 -5.31 21.97 16.28
C VAL A 15 -4.43 21.99 17.53
N ASP A 16 -4.86 21.36 18.62
CA ASP A 16 -4.11 21.29 19.87
C ASP A 16 -2.79 20.53 19.70
N ILE A 17 -2.80 19.41 18.98
CA ILE A 17 -1.59 18.65 18.63
C ILE A 17 -0.68 19.50 17.74
N THR A 18 -1.22 20.17 16.74
CA THR A 18 -0.45 21.07 15.86
C THR A 18 0.24 22.16 16.68
N ASN A 19 -0.46 22.83 17.56
CA ASN A 19 0.08 23.88 18.41
C ASN A 19 1.22 23.36 19.29
N ALA A 20 1.04 22.19 19.92
CA ALA A 20 2.09 21.58 20.73
C ALA A 20 3.33 21.20 19.91
N ILE A 21 3.16 20.71 18.68
CA ILE A 21 4.29 20.47 17.77
C ILE A 21 4.97 21.78 17.41
N ARG A 22 4.23 22.84 17.09
CA ARG A 22 4.78 24.12 16.66
C ARG A 22 5.56 24.86 17.77
N GLU A 23 5.34 24.53 19.04
CA GLU A 23 6.17 25.01 20.14
C GLU A 23 7.62 24.52 20.04
N VAL A 24 7.89 23.38 19.40
CA VAL A 24 9.21 22.76 19.32
C VAL A 24 9.72 22.59 17.89
N ASP A 25 8.83 22.58 16.90
CA ASP A 25 9.14 22.35 15.49
C ASP A 25 8.26 23.21 14.58
N THR A 26 8.85 24.23 14.00
CA THR A 26 8.20 25.15 13.07
C THR A 26 8.45 24.81 11.59
N ASN A 27 9.28 23.78 11.29
CA ASN A 27 9.80 23.55 9.96
C ASN A 27 9.17 22.34 9.25
N HIS A 28 8.84 21.26 9.97
CA HIS A 28 8.34 20.05 9.33
C HIS A 28 6.89 20.20 8.89
N LEU A 29 6.61 19.61 7.70
CA LEU A 29 5.28 19.51 7.15
C LEU A 29 4.41 18.57 8.01
N LEU A 30 3.20 18.99 8.34
CA LEU A 30 2.23 18.17 9.04
C LEU A 30 1.28 17.49 8.04
N PHE A 31 1.15 16.18 8.14
CA PHE A 31 0.17 15.41 7.37
C PHE A 31 -1.09 15.19 8.23
N ILE A 32 -2.20 15.75 7.78
CA ILE A 32 -3.49 15.66 8.45
C ILE A 32 -4.34 14.61 7.76
N GLU A 33 -4.62 13.56 8.48
CA GLU A 33 -5.38 12.43 7.96
C GLU A 33 -6.90 12.62 8.16
N GLY A 34 -7.67 12.25 7.15
CA GLY A 34 -9.13 12.29 7.21
C GLY A 34 -9.71 11.25 8.18
N ASN A 35 -10.97 11.43 8.57
CA ASN A 35 -11.76 10.42 9.24
C ASN A 35 -12.10 9.25 8.28
N TRP A 36 -12.70 8.18 8.78
CA TRP A 36 -13.10 7.02 7.97
C TRP A 36 -11.95 6.49 7.10
N TYR A 37 -10.89 6.02 7.76
CA TYR A 37 -9.70 5.48 7.08
C TYR A 37 -9.07 6.47 6.09
N GLY A 38 -8.96 7.74 6.50
CA GLY A 38 -8.33 8.78 5.69
C GLY A 38 -9.18 9.29 4.51
N THR A 39 -10.49 8.99 4.45
CA THR A 39 -11.30 9.34 3.26
C THR A 39 -12.25 10.52 3.45
N ASP A 40 -12.52 10.93 4.69
CA ASP A 40 -13.47 12.00 4.99
C ASP A 40 -12.80 13.16 5.74
N PHE A 41 -12.84 14.35 5.13
CA PHE A 41 -12.30 15.60 5.66
C PHE A 41 -13.35 16.56 6.19
N ALA A 42 -14.59 16.10 6.40
CA ALA A 42 -15.63 16.91 7.03
C ALA A 42 -15.16 17.40 8.40
N GLY A 43 -15.31 18.70 8.63
CA GLY A 43 -14.84 19.37 9.85
C GLY A 43 -13.35 19.71 9.88
N LEU A 44 -12.50 19.11 9.04
CA LEU A 44 -11.05 19.38 8.99
C LEU A 44 -10.67 20.56 8.07
N THR A 45 -11.64 21.13 7.36
CA THR A 45 -11.46 22.35 6.56
C THR A 45 -12.15 23.54 7.23
N PRO A 46 -11.68 24.80 7.05
CA PRO A 46 -10.43 25.18 6.38
C PRO A 46 -9.17 24.78 7.16
N PRO A 47 -7.98 24.84 6.51
CA PRO A 47 -6.71 24.56 7.15
C PRO A 47 -6.43 25.55 8.31
N TRP A 48 -5.59 25.14 9.26
CA TRP A 48 -5.26 25.93 10.45
C TRP A 48 -3.76 26.16 10.65
N ASP A 49 -2.94 25.60 9.76
CA ASP A 49 -1.50 25.75 9.76
C ASP A 49 -1.01 25.97 8.32
N GLU A 50 -0.02 26.82 8.12
CA GLU A 50 0.49 27.16 6.79
C GLU A 50 1.40 26.08 6.21
N ASN A 51 1.89 25.15 7.04
CA ASN A 51 2.79 24.07 6.64
C ASN A 51 2.18 22.70 6.90
N MET A 52 1.01 22.44 6.32
CA MET A 52 0.28 21.19 6.40
C MET A 52 -0.13 20.65 5.03
N SER A 53 -0.40 19.36 4.96
CA SER A 53 -0.94 18.63 3.82
C SER A 53 -2.10 17.77 4.29
N TYR A 54 -3.11 17.59 3.45
CA TYR A 54 -4.16 16.60 3.70
C TYR A 54 -3.74 15.23 3.16
N SER A 55 -3.78 14.22 4.04
CA SER A 55 -3.44 12.83 3.74
C SER A 55 -4.70 11.99 3.61
N PHE A 56 -4.94 11.41 2.44
CA PHE A 56 -6.07 10.53 2.18
C PHE A 56 -5.62 9.11 1.83
N HIS A 57 -6.54 8.12 1.92
CA HIS A 57 -6.29 6.75 1.53
C HIS A 57 -7.15 6.34 0.34
N LYS A 58 -6.62 5.44 -0.52
CA LYS A 58 -7.35 4.85 -1.62
C LYS A 58 -6.89 3.42 -1.84
N TYR A 59 -7.78 2.45 -1.64
CA TYR A 59 -7.50 1.02 -1.81
C TYR A 59 -8.34 0.36 -2.90
N TRP A 60 -9.56 0.87 -3.11
CA TRP A 60 -10.58 0.24 -3.94
C TRP A 60 -11.16 1.23 -4.94
N GLY A 61 -12.10 0.74 -5.74
CA GLY A 61 -12.86 1.54 -6.67
C GLY A 61 -12.15 1.76 -7.99
N GLN A 62 -12.78 2.58 -8.82
CA GLN A 62 -12.26 2.91 -10.14
C GLN A 62 -10.95 3.69 -10.06
N THR A 63 -10.22 3.68 -11.18
CA THR A 63 -8.89 4.30 -11.29
C THR A 63 -8.92 5.65 -12.02
N ASP A 64 -10.11 6.15 -12.32
CA ASP A 64 -10.31 7.41 -13.03
C ASP A 64 -10.32 8.65 -12.11
N LEU A 65 -10.20 9.82 -12.74
CA LEU A 65 -10.10 11.11 -12.07
C LEU A 65 -11.28 11.40 -11.13
N SER A 66 -12.48 10.89 -11.42
CA SER A 66 -13.68 11.17 -10.60
C SER A 66 -13.51 10.68 -9.17
N THR A 67 -12.71 9.65 -8.96
CA THR A 67 -12.47 9.03 -7.65
C THR A 67 -11.62 9.86 -6.70
N ILE A 68 -10.86 10.82 -7.23
CA ILE A 68 -10.02 11.74 -6.44
C ILE A 68 -10.44 13.22 -6.62
N GLN A 69 -11.47 13.48 -7.41
CA GLN A 69 -11.88 14.85 -7.75
C GLN A 69 -12.27 15.69 -6.53
N SER A 70 -12.88 15.09 -5.52
CA SER A 70 -13.23 15.78 -4.27
C SER A 70 -12.00 16.30 -3.52
N TYR A 71 -10.93 15.52 -3.48
CA TYR A 71 -9.66 15.93 -2.87
C TYR A 71 -8.98 17.03 -3.69
N ILE A 72 -8.99 16.92 -5.03
CA ILE A 72 -8.45 17.97 -5.91
C ILE A 72 -9.21 19.28 -5.71
N ASN A 73 -10.55 19.23 -5.60
CA ASN A 73 -11.36 20.40 -5.32
C ASN A 73 -11.00 21.02 -3.96
N MET A 74 -10.80 20.20 -2.94
CA MET A 74 -10.35 20.65 -1.60
C MET A 74 -8.98 21.35 -1.68
N ARG A 75 -8.00 20.74 -2.36
CA ARG A 75 -6.70 21.37 -2.63
C ARG A 75 -6.85 22.74 -3.30
N ASN A 76 -7.65 22.82 -4.35
CA ASN A 76 -7.80 24.03 -5.14
C ASN A 76 -8.54 25.13 -4.36
N ASN A 77 -9.49 24.76 -3.49
CA ASN A 77 -10.24 25.71 -2.68
C ASN A 77 -9.41 26.31 -1.55
N TYR A 78 -8.49 25.53 -0.98
CA TYR A 78 -7.76 25.95 0.23
C TYR A 78 -6.27 26.17 0.00
N GLY A 79 -5.73 25.84 -1.17
CA GLY A 79 -4.31 26.01 -1.47
C GLY A 79 -3.40 25.07 -0.68
N VAL A 80 -3.90 23.94 -0.16
CA VAL A 80 -3.17 22.99 0.68
C VAL A 80 -2.78 21.77 -0.15
N PRO A 81 -1.51 21.30 -0.11
CA PRO A 81 -1.08 20.10 -0.80
C PRO A 81 -1.87 18.85 -0.40
N LEU A 82 -1.90 17.86 -1.30
CA LEU A 82 -2.46 16.54 -1.06
C LEU A 82 -1.37 15.49 -1.00
N TRP A 83 -1.60 14.49 -0.17
CA TRP A 83 -0.79 13.30 -0.06
C TRP A 83 -1.70 12.06 -0.01
N MET A 84 -1.41 11.03 -0.80
CA MET A 84 -2.06 9.75 -0.57
C MET A 84 -1.22 8.94 0.40
N GLY A 85 -1.66 8.89 1.66
CA GLY A 85 -0.94 8.29 2.78
C GLY A 85 -0.89 6.78 2.74
N GLU A 86 -1.93 6.14 2.21
CA GLU A 86 -2.00 4.69 2.05
C GLU A 86 -2.73 4.27 0.78
N SER A 87 -2.15 3.29 0.08
CA SER A 87 -2.78 2.56 -1.02
C SER A 87 -2.03 1.27 -1.30
N GLY A 88 -2.75 0.25 -1.75
CA GLY A 88 -2.19 -1.08 -2.02
C GLY A 88 -3.27 -2.14 -2.04
N GLU A 89 -2.90 -3.41 -1.80
CA GLU A 89 -3.82 -4.55 -1.61
C GLU A 89 -4.77 -4.80 -2.80
N ASN A 90 -4.29 -4.56 -4.01
CA ASN A 90 -5.04 -4.74 -5.24
C ASN A 90 -4.15 -5.39 -6.33
N SER A 91 -4.55 -5.37 -7.59
CA SER A 91 -3.78 -5.90 -8.71
C SER A 91 -2.67 -4.95 -9.14
N ASN A 92 -1.65 -5.48 -9.82
CA ASN A 92 -0.56 -4.68 -10.38
C ASN A 92 -1.06 -3.65 -11.40
N HIS A 93 -2.07 -4.00 -12.21
CA HIS A 93 -2.66 -3.06 -13.15
C HIS A 93 -3.37 -1.90 -12.45
N TRP A 94 -4.12 -2.19 -11.38
CA TRP A 94 -4.77 -1.17 -10.56
C TRP A 94 -3.72 -0.23 -9.92
N TYR A 95 -2.59 -0.77 -9.43
CA TYR A 95 -1.49 0.05 -8.93
C TYR A 95 -0.98 1.02 -9.99
N TYR A 96 -0.62 0.49 -11.15
CA TYR A 96 -0.14 1.31 -12.25
C TYR A 96 -1.09 2.47 -12.58
N GLU A 97 -2.39 2.19 -12.74
CA GLU A 97 -3.41 3.18 -13.06
C GLU A 97 -3.55 4.26 -11.97
N VAL A 98 -3.67 3.85 -10.71
CA VAL A 98 -3.90 4.77 -9.59
C VAL A 98 -2.67 5.63 -9.32
N PHE A 99 -1.48 5.04 -9.26
CA PHE A 99 -0.27 5.80 -8.97
C PHE A 99 0.08 6.76 -10.11
N LYS A 100 -0.13 6.37 -11.35
CA LYS A 100 -0.04 7.25 -12.51
C LYS A 100 -1.05 8.41 -12.44
N LEU A 101 -2.31 8.13 -12.10
CA LEU A 101 -3.34 9.16 -11.91
C LEU A 101 -2.90 10.19 -10.85
N LEU A 102 -2.32 9.75 -9.74
CA LEU A 102 -1.84 10.64 -8.68
C LEU A 102 -0.69 11.52 -9.16
N GLU A 103 0.30 10.95 -9.84
CA GLU A 103 1.45 11.68 -10.39
C GLU A 103 1.02 12.71 -11.43
N GLU A 104 0.11 12.35 -12.34
CA GLU A 104 -0.46 13.27 -13.35
C GLU A 104 -1.22 14.44 -12.71
N ASN A 105 -1.68 14.28 -11.47
CA ASN A 105 -2.38 15.32 -10.70
C ASN A 105 -1.50 16.00 -9.63
N ASN A 106 -0.19 15.78 -9.64
CA ASN A 106 0.76 16.32 -8.67
C ASN A 106 0.39 15.98 -7.22
N ILE A 107 0.05 14.73 -6.96
CA ILE A 107 -0.25 14.18 -5.63
C ILE A 107 0.85 13.19 -5.27
N GLY A 108 1.60 13.47 -4.21
CA GLY A 108 2.56 12.52 -3.66
C GLY A 108 1.87 11.34 -3.00
N TRP A 109 2.55 10.19 -2.89
CA TRP A 109 1.94 8.98 -2.41
C TRP A 109 2.88 8.07 -1.62
N ASN A 110 2.28 7.21 -0.77
CA ASN A 110 2.89 6.04 -0.16
C ASN A 110 2.18 4.78 -0.63
N PHE A 111 2.96 3.70 -0.73
CA PHE A 111 2.43 2.36 -0.97
C PHE A 111 2.32 1.61 0.36
N TRP A 112 1.14 1.04 0.66
CA TRP A 112 0.90 0.20 1.83
C TRP A 112 0.86 -1.28 1.43
N THR A 113 1.78 -2.07 1.87
CA THR A 113 3.03 -1.74 2.53
C THR A 113 4.18 -2.28 1.68
N HIS A 114 5.38 -1.76 1.84
CA HIS A 114 6.53 -2.20 1.03
C HIS A 114 6.89 -3.68 1.24
N LYS A 115 6.44 -4.30 2.35
CA LYS A 115 6.72 -5.69 2.70
C LYS A 115 5.55 -6.33 3.43
N LYS A 116 5.17 -7.54 2.99
CA LYS A 116 4.17 -8.40 3.65
C LYS A 116 4.73 -9.79 3.90
N VAL A 117 4.04 -10.55 4.73
CA VAL A 117 4.39 -11.94 5.05
C VAL A 117 3.57 -12.86 4.15
N ASP A 118 4.25 -13.67 3.33
CA ASP A 118 3.66 -14.65 2.40
C ASP A 118 2.49 -14.09 1.54
N LYS A 119 2.64 -12.82 1.07
CA LYS A 119 1.65 -12.18 0.19
C LYS A 119 2.30 -11.68 -1.08
N ILE A 120 1.52 -11.65 -2.17
CA ILE A 120 1.96 -11.17 -3.50
C ILE A 120 1.70 -9.68 -3.72
N THR A 121 0.88 -9.05 -2.89
CA THR A 121 0.37 -7.68 -3.06
C THR A 121 1.29 -6.60 -2.49
N SER A 122 2.57 -6.88 -2.35
CA SER A 122 3.57 -5.89 -1.89
C SER A 122 4.90 -6.09 -2.62
N PRO A 123 5.75 -5.05 -2.74
CA PRO A 123 7.05 -5.16 -3.42
C PRO A 123 7.94 -6.30 -2.89
N PHE A 124 7.84 -6.61 -1.60
CA PHE A 124 8.62 -7.67 -0.97
C PHE A 124 7.74 -8.59 -0.14
N SER A 125 8.00 -9.89 -0.21
CA SER A 125 7.39 -10.92 0.63
C SER A 125 8.42 -11.55 1.55
N ALA A 126 8.18 -11.47 2.85
CA ALA A 126 8.95 -12.20 3.85
C ALA A 126 8.38 -13.62 4.00
N TYR A 127 9.24 -14.57 4.18
CA TYR A 127 8.88 -15.98 4.33
C TYR A 127 8.58 -16.35 5.78
N VAL A 128 7.54 -17.14 6.02
CA VAL A 128 7.26 -17.78 7.31
C VAL A 128 8.02 -19.09 7.42
N SER A 129 9.00 -19.15 8.31
CA SER A 129 9.72 -20.39 8.57
C SER A 129 8.84 -21.41 9.31
N PRO A 130 9.09 -22.74 9.16
CA PRO A 130 8.37 -23.75 9.93
C PRO A 130 8.46 -23.54 11.45
N GLN A 131 9.57 -22.99 11.94
CA GLN A 131 9.76 -22.70 13.37
C GLN A 131 8.87 -21.50 13.83
N TYR A 132 8.69 -20.50 12.99
CA TYR A 132 7.80 -19.39 13.31
C TYR A 132 6.32 -19.78 13.15
N GLN A 133 6.01 -20.71 12.25
CA GLN A 133 4.65 -21.25 12.10
C GLN A 133 4.11 -21.85 13.40
N ILE A 134 4.97 -22.52 14.19
CA ILE A 134 4.59 -23.07 15.52
C ILE A 134 4.07 -21.95 16.44
N ILE A 135 4.67 -20.76 16.38
CA ILE A 135 4.22 -19.59 17.16
C ILE A 135 2.88 -19.08 16.65
N ILE A 136 2.72 -18.97 15.32
CA ILE A 136 1.46 -18.57 14.70
C ILE A 136 0.33 -19.52 15.08
N ASP A 137 0.58 -20.83 15.02
CA ASP A 137 -0.41 -21.85 15.37
C ASP A 137 -0.82 -21.74 16.84
N TYR A 138 0.13 -21.49 17.74
CA TYR A 138 -0.17 -21.23 19.15
C TYR A 138 -1.02 -19.98 19.35
N LEU A 139 -0.62 -18.86 18.76
CA LEU A 139 -1.36 -17.59 18.87
C LEU A 139 -2.77 -17.66 18.27
N SER A 140 -2.96 -18.53 17.28
CA SER A 140 -4.25 -18.80 16.64
C SER A 140 -5.09 -19.84 17.42
N GLY A 141 -4.58 -20.40 18.53
CA GLY A 141 -5.27 -21.42 19.33
C GLY A 141 -5.26 -22.82 18.71
N ASN A 142 -4.43 -23.07 17.69
CA ASN A 142 -4.37 -24.34 16.96
C ASN A 142 -3.33 -25.32 17.54
N SER A 143 -2.46 -24.85 18.43
CA SER A 143 -1.44 -25.70 19.07
C SER A 143 -1.18 -25.26 20.52
N PRO A 144 -0.57 -26.15 21.35
CA PRO A 144 -0.13 -25.76 22.70
C PRO A 144 1.03 -24.73 22.61
N GLN A 145 1.23 -24.01 23.71
CA GLN A 145 2.34 -23.07 23.82
C GLN A 145 3.69 -23.75 23.58
N PRO A 146 4.53 -23.23 22.66
CA PRO A 146 5.88 -23.76 22.47
C PRO A 146 6.76 -23.48 23.70
N ASP A 147 7.76 -24.33 23.89
CA ASP A 147 8.78 -24.07 24.90
C ASP A 147 9.62 -22.82 24.54
N PRO A 148 10.29 -22.18 25.52
CA PRO A 148 11.03 -20.94 25.30
C PRO A 148 12.14 -21.04 24.25
N ASN A 149 12.79 -22.21 24.12
CA ASN A 149 13.85 -22.40 23.14
C ASN A 149 13.27 -22.47 21.71
N THR A 150 12.22 -23.27 21.51
CA THR A 150 11.48 -23.33 20.22
C THR A 150 10.94 -21.96 19.82
N ALA A 151 10.33 -21.22 20.77
CA ALA A 151 9.85 -19.86 20.53
C ALA A 151 11.00 -18.92 20.15
N GLY A 152 12.14 -18.97 20.83
CA GLY A 152 13.31 -18.15 20.54
C GLY A 152 13.89 -18.41 19.15
N ILE A 153 13.97 -19.68 18.74
CA ILE A 153 14.40 -20.07 17.38
C ILE A 153 13.42 -19.52 16.35
N GLY A 154 12.10 -19.68 16.56
CA GLY A 154 11.07 -19.20 15.67
C GLY A 154 11.13 -17.68 15.45
N LEU A 155 11.20 -16.91 16.53
CA LEU A 155 11.30 -15.44 16.48
C LEU A 155 12.58 -14.98 15.77
N THR A 156 13.73 -15.62 16.07
CA THR A 156 15.01 -15.28 15.42
C THR A 156 14.98 -15.62 13.93
N SER A 157 14.40 -16.76 13.55
CA SER A 157 14.22 -17.15 12.15
C SER A 157 13.36 -16.15 11.40
N PHE A 158 12.24 -15.73 11.99
CA PHE A 158 11.37 -14.74 11.39
C PHE A 158 12.03 -13.37 11.28
N ALA A 159 12.71 -12.90 12.33
CA ALA A 159 13.47 -11.66 12.27
C ALA A 159 14.52 -11.64 11.13
N ASN A 160 15.15 -12.80 10.88
CA ASN A 160 16.05 -12.94 9.74
C ASN A 160 15.32 -12.92 8.39
N SER A 161 14.14 -13.52 8.27
CA SER A 161 13.34 -13.48 7.02
C SER A 161 12.83 -12.08 6.68
N LEU A 162 12.74 -11.18 7.66
CA LEU A 162 12.35 -9.79 7.44
C LEU A 162 13.45 -8.90 6.84
N LYS A 163 14.70 -9.37 6.82
CA LYS A 163 15.78 -8.63 6.15
C LYS A 163 15.53 -8.58 4.65
N ILE A 164 15.78 -7.44 4.02
CA ILE A 164 15.44 -7.21 2.61
C ILE A 164 16.11 -8.23 1.68
N GLU A 165 17.37 -8.60 1.98
CA GLU A 165 18.14 -9.59 1.23
C GLU A 165 17.57 -11.02 1.31
N ASN A 166 16.68 -11.29 2.27
CA ASN A 166 16.02 -12.58 2.46
C ASN A 166 14.55 -12.57 2.00
N CYS A 167 14.05 -11.42 1.56
CA CYS A 167 12.70 -11.30 1.03
C CYS A 167 12.65 -11.67 -0.46
N LEU A 168 11.53 -12.23 -0.89
CA LEU A 168 11.23 -12.36 -2.31
C LEU A 168 10.74 -11.02 -2.86
N MET A 169 11.46 -10.48 -3.82
CA MET A 169 11.01 -9.28 -4.55
C MET A 169 9.93 -9.68 -5.55
N ARG A 170 8.78 -9.04 -5.45
CA ARG A 170 7.65 -9.19 -6.38
C ARG A 170 7.85 -8.23 -7.56
N ARG A 171 8.43 -8.75 -8.63
CA ARG A 171 8.86 -7.96 -9.80
C ARG A 171 7.69 -7.27 -10.50
N GLY A 172 6.53 -7.91 -10.56
CA GLY A 172 5.30 -7.35 -11.15
C GLY A 172 4.83 -6.12 -10.36
N VAL A 173 4.78 -6.21 -9.02
CA VAL A 173 4.42 -5.08 -8.15
C VAL A 173 5.42 -3.93 -8.31
N VAL A 174 6.73 -4.24 -8.26
CA VAL A 174 7.76 -3.21 -8.41
C VAL A 174 7.66 -2.53 -9.78
N ALA A 175 7.46 -3.30 -10.85
CA ALA A 175 7.32 -2.75 -12.19
C ALA A 175 6.07 -1.86 -12.32
N ALA A 176 4.92 -2.29 -11.79
CA ALA A 176 3.69 -1.49 -11.81
C ALA A 176 3.83 -0.14 -11.08
N LEU A 177 4.68 -0.08 -10.05
CA LEU A 177 4.88 1.12 -9.25
C LEU A 177 5.97 2.05 -9.81
N THR A 178 6.98 1.50 -10.50
CA THR A 178 8.21 2.26 -10.77
C THR A 178 8.68 2.24 -12.23
N ASP A 179 8.12 1.37 -13.06
CA ASP A 179 8.53 1.26 -14.47
C ASP A 179 7.69 2.20 -15.34
N PRO A 180 8.26 3.27 -15.91
CA PRO A 180 7.52 4.20 -16.75
C PRO A 180 6.98 3.55 -18.03
N GLU A 181 7.55 2.41 -18.45
CA GLU A 181 7.14 1.68 -19.64
C GLU A 181 6.11 0.55 -19.34
N TYR A 182 5.70 0.38 -18.10
CA TYR A 182 4.80 -0.71 -17.67
C TYR A 182 3.50 -0.78 -18.51
N GLY A 183 2.94 0.36 -18.87
CA GLY A 183 1.74 0.46 -19.70
C GLY A 183 1.99 0.48 -21.21
N ALA A 184 3.24 0.43 -21.67
CA ALA A 184 3.61 0.60 -23.08
C ALA A 184 4.33 -0.63 -23.66
N THR A 185 5.07 -1.37 -22.83
CA THR A 185 5.88 -2.54 -23.28
C THR A 185 5.70 -3.71 -22.30
N THR A 186 6.05 -4.91 -22.75
CA THR A 186 6.12 -6.09 -21.88
C THR A 186 7.56 -6.47 -21.59
N LYS A 187 7.79 -7.09 -20.43
CA LYS A 187 9.09 -7.66 -20.06
C LYS A 187 8.93 -9.13 -19.70
N PRO A 188 9.81 -10.04 -20.13
CA PRO A 188 9.72 -11.44 -19.77
C PRO A 188 9.66 -11.65 -18.26
N TYR A 189 8.66 -12.42 -17.77
CA TYR A 189 8.62 -12.86 -16.39
C TYR A 189 9.82 -13.75 -16.08
N ILE A 190 10.05 -14.77 -16.91
CA ILE A 190 11.27 -15.59 -16.90
C ILE A 190 11.67 -15.95 -18.34
N ALA A 191 12.94 -16.33 -18.52
CA ALA A 191 13.40 -16.87 -19.79
C ALA A 191 12.89 -18.31 -19.97
N HIS A 192 12.27 -18.59 -21.12
CA HIS A 192 11.82 -19.92 -21.51
C HIS A 192 12.72 -20.52 -22.59
N SER A 193 12.86 -21.85 -22.57
CA SER A 193 13.52 -22.61 -23.63
C SER A 193 12.54 -23.44 -24.42
N ILE A 194 12.68 -23.47 -25.75
CA ILE A 194 11.90 -24.30 -26.65
C ILE A 194 12.85 -25.26 -27.38
N PRO A 195 12.58 -26.56 -27.34
CA PRO A 195 11.41 -27.24 -26.76
C PRO A 195 11.45 -27.30 -25.22
N GLY A 196 10.27 -27.18 -24.58
CA GLY A 196 10.13 -27.23 -23.13
C GLY A 196 8.69 -27.04 -22.68
N THR A 197 8.45 -27.08 -21.37
CA THR A 197 7.15 -26.79 -20.78
C THR A 197 7.14 -25.33 -20.30
N ILE A 198 6.13 -24.57 -20.71
CA ILE A 198 5.90 -23.20 -20.28
C ILE A 198 4.60 -23.15 -19.49
N PRO A 199 4.62 -22.91 -18.17
CA PRO A 199 3.39 -22.70 -17.40
C PRO A 199 2.64 -21.47 -17.92
N ALA A 200 1.34 -21.61 -18.13
CA ALA A 200 0.51 -20.52 -18.67
C ALA A 200 0.45 -19.29 -17.74
N ALA A 201 0.69 -19.49 -16.44
CA ALA A 201 0.76 -18.42 -15.45
C ALA A 201 2.06 -17.58 -15.54
N TYR A 202 3.05 -18.00 -16.33
CA TYR A 202 4.32 -17.28 -16.51
C TYR A 202 4.27 -16.34 -17.71
N TYR A 203 3.19 -15.58 -17.81
CA TYR A 203 3.08 -14.52 -18.82
C TYR A 203 3.99 -13.34 -18.50
N ASP A 204 4.21 -12.48 -19.46
CA ASP A 204 5.11 -11.33 -19.34
C ASP A 204 4.61 -10.31 -18.31
N ILE A 205 5.53 -9.57 -17.71
CA ILE A 205 5.24 -8.42 -16.85
C ILE A 205 4.82 -7.24 -17.73
N GLY A 206 3.71 -6.60 -17.41
CA GLY A 206 3.15 -5.44 -18.10
C GLY A 206 1.68 -5.25 -17.79
N ALA A 207 1.08 -4.17 -18.28
CA ALA A 207 -0.31 -3.84 -18.00
C ALA A 207 -1.30 -4.81 -18.64
N ARG A 208 -2.50 -4.88 -18.06
CA ARG A 208 -3.67 -5.56 -18.65
C ARG A 208 -3.97 -5.02 -20.04
N GLY A 209 -4.32 -5.91 -20.95
CA GLY A 209 -4.51 -5.62 -22.37
C GLY A 209 -3.21 -5.55 -23.18
N LEU A 210 -2.06 -5.68 -22.54
CA LEU A 210 -0.72 -5.71 -23.17
C LEU A 210 -0.04 -7.07 -22.95
N SER A 211 0.21 -7.45 -21.69
CA SER A 211 0.88 -8.69 -21.33
C SER A 211 -0.09 -9.84 -21.04
N TYR A 212 -1.28 -9.53 -20.60
CA TYR A 212 -2.39 -10.46 -20.37
C TYR A 212 -3.73 -9.77 -20.62
N ASN A 213 -4.80 -10.55 -20.70
CA ASN A 213 -6.16 -10.03 -20.81
C ASN A 213 -7.05 -10.66 -19.74
N ASP A 214 -7.70 -9.81 -18.95
CA ASP A 214 -8.63 -10.19 -17.90
C ASP A 214 -9.98 -9.48 -18.12
N SER A 215 -11.06 -10.03 -17.57
CA SER A 215 -12.39 -9.43 -17.63
C SER A 215 -12.49 -8.12 -16.86
N ASP A 216 -11.73 -8.01 -15.77
CA ASP A 216 -11.62 -6.81 -14.95
C ASP A 216 -10.19 -6.61 -14.44
N TYR A 217 -9.98 -5.62 -13.55
CA TYR A 217 -8.68 -5.28 -12.98
C TYR A 217 -8.56 -5.57 -11.48
N TRP A 218 -9.57 -6.26 -10.93
CA TRP A 218 -9.53 -6.63 -9.53
C TRP A 218 -8.58 -7.81 -9.29
N ASN A 219 -8.01 -7.86 -8.11
CA ASN A 219 -7.28 -9.03 -7.66
C ASN A 219 -8.25 -10.01 -6.98
N ASP A 220 -8.88 -10.88 -7.75
CA ASP A 220 -9.83 -11.89 -7.27
C ASP A 220 -9.17 -13.16 -6.76
N GLY A 221 -7.87 -13.28 -6.90
CA GLY A 221 -7.09 -14.43 -6.45
C GLY A 221 -5.81 -14.03 -5.73
N ASP A 222 -5.32 -14.90 -4.86
CA ASP A 222 -4.03 -14.76 -4.21
C ASP A 222 -2.93 -15.55 -4.94
N GLY A 223 -3.07 -15.68 -6.26
CA GLY A 223 -2.27 -16.45 -7.19
C GLY A 223 -0.84 -16.73 -6.77
N GLY A 224 -0.52 -17.99 -6.49
CA GLY A 224 0.80 -18.42 -6.07
C GLY A 224 1.77 -18.70 -7.22
N TYR A 225 1.40 -18.36 -8.48
CA TYR A 225 2.14 -18.80 -9.66
C TYR A 225 3.03 -17.74 -10.29
N ASN A 226 2.69 -16.48 -10.15
CA ASN A 226 3.56 -15.36 -10.53
C ASN A 226 3.36 -14.17 -9.58
N ASP A 227 3.81 -12.98 -9.94
CA ASP A 227 3.83 -11.81 -9.05
C ASP A 227 2.51 -11.01 -9.01
N GLY A 228 1.39 -11.58 -9.47
CA GLY A 228 0.05 -10.96 -9.43
C GLY A 228 -0.48 -10.50 -10.76
#